data_93ee1fd9074cab1979c7bb4ce1ce87c0
#
_entry.id   93ee1fd9074cab1979c7bb4ce1ce87c0
#
_cell.length_a   1.000
_cell.length_b   1.000
_cell.length_c   1.000
_cell.angle_alpha   90.00
_cell.angle_beta   90.00
_cell.angle_gamma   90.00
#
_symmetry.space_group_name_H-M   'P 1'
#
loop_
_entity.id
_entity.type
_entity.pdbx_description
1 polymer ?
#
loop_
_entity_poly.entity_id
_entity_poly.type
_entity_poly.pdbx_seq_one_letter_code
_entity_poly.pdbx_strand_id
1 'polypeptide(L)'
;MSIRHLDSLFDPASVAVIGASERPGSVGATVWRNLHNGRFAGALHAVNPKHRVLGDAPCYPDVAALPLVPELAVICTPPATVPALVAALARAGTKAAVVLTAGLDAAQKQAMLDAARPALLRILGPNGLGLLVPHAGLNASFAHIDAQPGELAFISQSGALVTAMLDWAQAQGIGFSCLASIGEHADVD
;
A
#
# COMPACT_ATOMS: atom_id res chain seq x y z
N MET A 1 13.48 15.47 -7.24
CA MET A 1 12.64 14.80 -6.22
C MET A 1 11.62 15.78 -5.69
N SER A 2 10.36 15.38 -5.54
CA SER A 2 9.26 16.21 -5.01
C SER A 2 8.75 15.60 -3.72
N ILE A 3 8.58 16.42 -2.66
CA ILE A 3 7.99 16.01 -1.39
C ILE A 3 6.44 16.04 -1.41
N ARG A 4 5.83 16.40 -2.55
CA ARG A 4 4.38 16.52 -2.68
C ARG A 4 3.71 15.19 -2.39
N HIS A 5 2.65 15.22 -1.59
CA HIS A 5 1.83 14.07 -1.20
C HIS A 5 2.58 12.92 -0.48
N LEU A 6 3.80 13.16 0.04
CA LEU A 6 4.47 12.18 0.90
C LEU A 6 3.76 12.02 2.25
N ASP A 7 3.14 13.06 2.75
CA ASP A 7 2.26 13.01 3.92
C ASP A 7 1.14 11.97 3.75
N SER A 8 0.52 11.90 2.56
CA SER A 8 -0.50 10.90 2.27
C SER A 8 0.03 9.46 2.18
N LEU A 9 1.35 9.25 2.09
CA LEU A 9 1.98 7.94 2.25
C LEU A 9 2.17 7.59 3.73
N PHE A 10 2.63 8.55 4.54
CA PHE A 10 3.08 8.27 5.91
C PHE A 10 2.01 8.48 6.98
N ASP A 11 1.02 9.34 6.74
CA ASP A 11 -0.05 9.64 7.69
C ASP A 11 -1.40 9.89 6.96
N PRO A 12 -1.90 8.91 6.19
CA PRO A 12 -3.15 9.05 5.45
C PRO A 12 -4.36 9.03 6.40
N ALA A 13 -5.35 9.89 6.18
CA ALA A 13 -6.62 9.83 6.89
C ALA A 13 -7.51 8.66 6.41
N SER A 14 -7.26 8.13 5.22
CA SER A 14 -8.04 7.02 4.65
C SER A 14 -7.21 6.13 3.74
N VAL A 15 -7.48 4.81 3.80
CA VAL A 15 -6.79 3.79 3.00
C VAL A 15 -7.80 2.91 2.27
N ALA A 16 -7.56 2.63 0.99
CA ALA A 16 -8.29 1.61 0.25
C ALA A 16 -7.36 0.46 -0.15
N VAL A 17 -7.72 -0.78 0.17
CA VAL A 17 -7.01 -1.98 -0.27
C VAL A 17 -7.67 -2.53 -1.52
N ILE A 18 -7.01 -2.39 -2.67
CA ILE A 18 -7.52 -2.85 -3.97
C ILE A 18 -6.99 -4.24 -4.26
N GLY A 19 -7.90 -5.20 -4.37
CA GLY A 19 -7.59 -6.63 -4.35
C GLY A 19 -7.61 -7.22 -2.93
N ALA A 20 -8.27 -6.55 -1.99
CA ALA A 20 -8.54 -7.10 -0.66
C ALA A 20 -9.21 -8.47 -0.75
N SER A 21 -8.86 -9.41 0.13
CA SER A 21 -9.28 -10.80 0.02
C SER A 21 -9.24 -11.48 1.38
N GLU A 22 -9.97 -12.58 1.52
CA GLU A 22 -9.83 -13.52 2.64
C GLU A 22 -9.07 -14.80 2.24
N ARG A 23 -8.65 -14.90 0.96
CA ARG A 23 -7.96 -16.11 0.48
C ARG A 23 -6.62 -16.27 1.20
N PRO A 24 -6.41 -17.36 1.97
CA PRO A 24 -5.17 -17.59 2.68
C PRO A 24 -3.96 -17.54 1.75
N GLY A 25 -2.87 -16.91 2.22
CA GLY A 25 -1.61 -16.80 1.47
C GLY A 25 -1.61 -15.77 0.34
N SER A 26 -2.72 -15.07 0.08
CA SER A 26 -2.70 -13.97 -0.90
C SER A 26 -2.19 -12.67 -0.27
N VAL A 27 -1.48 -11.87 -1.08
CA VAL A 27 -0.99 -10.54 -0.66
C VAL A 27 -2.15 -9.67 -0.17
N GLY A 28 -3.26 -9.63 -0.91
CA GLY A 28 -4.44 -8.84 -0.53
C GLY A 28 -5.07 -9.26 0.80
N ALA A 29 -5.01 -10.57 1.16
CA ALA A 29 -5.51 -11.04 2.46
C ALA A 29 -4.58 -10.61 3.61
N THR A 30 -3.27 -10.67 3.39
CA THR A 30 -2.30 -10.24 4.40
C THR A 30 -2.38 -8.74 4.65
N VAL A 31 -2.40 -7.93 3.59
CA VAL A 31 -2.52 -6.47 3.70
C VAL A 31 -3.84 -6.06 4.37
N TRP A 32 -4.96 -6.67 3.94
CA TRP A 32 -6.25 -6.40 4.55
C TRP A 32 -6.25 -6.70 6.04
N ARG A 33 -5.76 -7.88 6.43
CA ARG A 33 -5.63 -8.27 7.84
C ARG A 33 -4.72 -7.33 8.63
N ASN A 34 -3.57 -6.93 8.06
CA ASN A 34 -2.61 -6.07 8.73
C ASN A 34 -3.18 -4.67 9.02
N LEU A 35 -3.99 -4.13 8.10
CA LEU A 35 -4.66 -2.85 8.29
C LEU A 35 -5.92 -2.97 9.15
N HIS A 36 -6.78 -3.96 8.89
CA HIS A 36 -8.08 -4.11 9.55
C HIS A 36 -7.95 -4.51 11.03
N ASN A 37 -7.02 -5.42 11.33
CA ASN A 37 -6.74 -5.88 12.71
C ASN A 37 -5.63 -5.07 13.38
N GLY A 38 -5.01 -4.12 12.65
CA GLY A 38 -3.94 -3.27 13.13
C GLY A 38 -4.42 -2.09 13.97
N ARG A 39 -3.54 -1.12 14.15
CA ARG A 39 -3.80 0.10 14.93
C ARG A 39 -4.21 1.29 14.09
N PHE A 40 -4.39 1.11 12.78
CA PHE A 40 -4.77 2.20 11.89
C PHE A 40 -6.17 2.73 12.27
N ALA A 41 -6.23 4.00 12.65
CA ALA A 41 -7.45 4.63 13.14
C ALA A 41 -8.24 5.38 12.04
N GLY A 42 -7.66 5.50 10.83
CA GLY A 42 -8.30 6.15 9.68
C GLY A 42 -9.38 5.30 9.03
N ALA A 43 -10.08 5.88 8.07
CA ALA A 43 -11.09 5.16 7.30
C ALA A 43 -10.44 4.08 6.42
N LEU A 44 -10.91 2.82 6.53
CA LEU A 44 -10.38 1.69 5.79
C LEU A 44 -11.46 1.09 4.88
N HIS A 45 -11.13 0.89 3.61
CA HIS A 45 -12.05 0.36 2.61
C HIS A 45 -11.45 -0.83 1.85
N ALA A 46 -12.24 -1.90 1.71
CA ALA A 46 -11.91 -3.03 0.86
C ALA A 46 -12.48 -2.83 -0.56
N VAL A 47 -11.67 -3.11 -1.59
CA VAL A 47 -12.12 -3.08 -2.98
C VAL A 47 -11.81 -4.42 -3.64
N ASN A 48 -12.86 -5.14 -4.05
CA ASN A 48 -12.74 -6.38 -4.82
C ASN A 48 -14.08 -6.70 -5.52
N PRO A 49 -14.11 -6.82 -6.87
CA PRO A 49 -15.35 -7.09 -7.61
C PRO A 49 -16.00 -8.46 -7.31
N LYS A 50 -15.27 -9.37 -6.65
CA LYS A 50 -15.73 -10.72 -6.34
C LYS A 50 -16.42 -10.85 -4.99
N HIS A 51 -16.35 -9.81 -4.15
CA HIS A 51 -16.86 -9.83 -2.78
C HIS A 51 -17.78 -8.63 -2.54
N ARG A 52 -18.77 -8.80 -1.67
CA ARG A 52 -19.60 -7.70 -1.16
C ARG A 52 -19.25 -7.34 0.28
N VAL A 53 -18.68 -8.29 0.98
CA VAL A 53 -18.18 -8.15 2.35
C VAL A 53 -16.88 -8.93 2.49
N LEU A 54 -16.00 -8.50 3.38
CA LEU A 54 -14.81 -9.22 3.84
C LEU A 54 -14.83 -9.19 5.37
N GLY A 55 -15.07 -10.34 6.01
CA GLY A 55 -15.40 -10.39 7.44
C GLY A 55 -16.66 -9.58 7.73
N ASP A 56 -16.53 -8.57 8.57
CA ASP A 56 -17.58 -7.63 8.97
C ASP A 56 -17.58 -6.32 8.16
N ALA A 57 -16.59 -6.12 7.28
CA ALA A 57 -16.40 -4.90 6.53
C ALA A 57 -17.07 -4.93 5.14
N PRO A 58 -17.71 -3.83 4.71
CA PRO A 58 -18.18 -3.69 3.34
C PRO A 58 -17.04 -3.80 2.33
N CYS A 59 -17.29 -4.49 1.20
CA CYS A 59 -16.35 -4.58 0.09
C CYS A 59 -16.98 -3.98 -1.17
N TYR A 60 -16.29 -3.03 -1.76
CA TYR A 60 -16.76 -2.28 -2.92
C TYR A 60 -16.26 -2.93 -4.22
N PRO A 61 -17.04 -2.91 -5.30
CA PRO A 61 -16.65 -3.57 -6.55
C PRO A 61 -15.49 -2.87 -7.26
N ASP A 62 -15.38 -1.56 -7.12
CA ASP A 62 -14.36 -0.73 -7.77
C ASP A 62 -14.13 0.58 -6.99
N VAL A 63 -13.18 1.40 -7.48
CA VAL A 63 -12.80 2.68 -6.87
C VAL A 63 -13.95 3.71 -6.92
N ALA A 64 -14.78 3.68 -7.96
CA ALA A 64 -15.87 4.64 -8.13
C ALA A 64 -17.02 4.41 -7.15
N ALA A 65 -17.17 3.19 -6.65
CA ALA A 65 -18.19 2.81 -5.68
C ALA A 65 -17.81 3.15 -4.23
N LEU A 66 -16.59 3.62 -3.98
CA LEU A 66 -16.12 3.98 -2.64
C LEU A 66 -16.92 5.16 -2.07
N PRO A 67 -17.26 5.17 -0.77
CA PRO A 67 -18.03 6.25 -0.14
C PRO A 67 -17.24 7.55 0.00
N LEU A 68 -15.91 7.47 -0.10
CA LEU A 68 -15.00 8.61 -0.10
C LEU A 68 -13.76 8.31 -0.96
N VAL A 69 -13.08 9.35 -1.40
CA VAL A 69 -11.81 9.24 -2.11
C VAL A 69 -10.71 8.85 -1.12
N PRO A 70 -10.04 7.70 -1.28
CA PRO A 70 -8.96 7.33 -0.38
C PRO A 70 -7.74 8.23 -0.61
N GLU A 71 -7.09 8.67 0.47
CA GLU A 71 -5.82 9.38 0.36
C GLU A 71 -4.69 8.44 -0.08
N LEU A 72 -4.69 7.23 0.46
CA LEU A 72 -3.75 6.16 0.11
C LEU A 72 -4.50 4.95 -0.47
N ALA A 73 -4.00 4.43 -1.59
CA ALA A 73 -4.44 3.16 -2.14
C ALA A 73 -3.33 2.11 -2.04
N VAL A 74 -3.65 0.88 -1.60
CA VAL A 74 -2.73 -0.26 -1.62
C VAL A 74 -3.19 -1.24 -2.68
N ILE A 75 -2.37 -1.44 -3.72
CA ILE A 75 -2.74 -2.23 -4.91
C ILE A 75 -2.12 -3.63 -4.82
N CYS A 76 -2.99 -4.65 -4.76
CA CYS A 76 -2.65 -6.08 -4.62
C CYS A 76 -3.22 -6.92 -5.77
N THR A 77 -3.47 -6.32 -6.92
CA THR A 77 -4.14 -6.96 -8.07
C THR A 77 -3.14 -7.43 -9.13
N PRO A 78 -3.55 -8.26 -10.11
CA PRO A 78 -2.65 -8.69 -11.18
C PRO A 78 -2.04 -7.54 -11.99
N PRO A 79 -0.81 -7.68 -12.54
CA PRO A 79 -0.07 -6.62 -13.24
C PRO A 79 -0.86 -5.92 -14.34
N ALA A 80 -1.60 -6.67 -15.14
CA ALA A 80 -2.38 -6.12 -16.26
C ALA A 80 -3.47 -5.11 -15.83
N THR A 81 -3.89 -5.12 -14.56
CA THR A 81 -4.94 -4.22 -14.05
C THR A 81 -4.39 -2.92 -13.46
N VAL A 82 -3.10 -2.88 -13.13
CA VAL A 82 -2.49 -1.78 -12.37
C VAL A 82 -2.60 -0.43 -13.09
N PRO A 83 -2.28 -0.29 -14.39
CA PRO A 83 -2.37 1.00 -15.06
C PRO A 83 -3.79 1.60 -15.05
N ALA A 84 -4.80 0.76 -15.31
CA ALA A 84 -6.21 1.20 -15.31
C ALA A 84 -6.69 1.60 -13.90
N LEU A 85 -6.25 0.89 -12.86
CA LEU A 85 -6.54 1.22 -11.47
C LEU A 85 -5.89 2.53 -11.05
N VAL A 86 -4.62 2.75 -11.39
CA VAL A 86 -3.93 4.01 -11.13
C VAL A 86 -4.63 5.17 -11.84
N ALA A 87 -5.07 4.98 -13.10
CA ALA A 87 -5.87 5.98 -13.82
C ALA A 87 -7.21 6.28 -13.12
N ALA A 88 -7.89 5.27 -12.57
CA ALA A 88 -9.14 5.47 -11.84
C ALA A 88 -8.90 6.23 -10.53
N LEU A 89 -7.87 5.86 -9.76
CA LEU A 89 -7.46 6.54 -8.52
C LEU A 89 -7.06 8.00 -8.77
N ALA A 90 -6.27 8.24 -9.82
CA ALA A 90 -5.86 9.59 -10.22
C ALA A 90 -7.06 10.48 -10.56
N ARG A 91 -8.03 9.95 -11.34
CA ARG A 91 -9.27 10.68 -11.64
C ARG A 91 -10.14 10.94 -10.42
N ALA A 92 -10.14 10.01 -9.45
CA ALA A 92 -10.86 10.18 -8.20
C ALA A 92 -10.22 11.24 -7.28
N GLY A 93 -8.93 11.54 -7.47
CA GLY A 93 -8.20 12.51 -6.65
C GLY A 93 -7.36 11.89 -5.53
N THR A 94 -7.13 10.56 -5.56
CA THR A 94 -6.21 9.88 -4.65
C THR A 94 -4.81 10.49 -4.74
N LYS A 95 -4.15 10.63 -3.60
CA LYS A 95 -2.86 11.32 -3.49
C LYS A 95 -1.66 10.39 -3.62
N ALA A 96 -1.77 9.18 -3.05
CA ALA A 96 -0.69 8.22 -3.01
C ALA A 96 -1.17 6.79 -3.24
N ALA A 97 -0.27 5.95 -3.79
CA ALA A 97 -0.50 4.53 -3.96
C ALA A 97 0.75 3.72 -3.60
N VAL A 98 0.55 2.63 -2.88
CA VAL A 98 1.55 1.57 -2.67
C VAL A 98 1.22 0.43 -3.62
N VAL A 99 2.07 0.18 -4.60
CA VAL A 99 1.88 -0.89 -5.59
C VAL A 99 2.72 -2.10 -5.20
N LEU A 100 2.07 -3.09 -4.59
CA LEU A 100 2.75 -4.32 -4.13
C LEU A 100 2.91 -5.32 -5.27
N THR A 101 2.16 -5.14 -6.34
CA THR A 101 2.13 -6.04 -7.49
C THR A 101 3.50 -6.17 -8.12
N ALA A 102 3.97 -7.41 -8.25
CA ALA A 102 5.18 -7.77 -8.98
C ALA A 102 4.86 -8.14 -10.44
N GLY A 103 5.89 -8.10 -11.31
CA GLY A 103 5.81 -8.59 -12.67
C GLY A 103 5.13 -7.64 -13.67
N LEU A 104 5.11 -6.35 -13.40
CA LEU A 104 4.77 -5.35 -14.41
C LEU A 104 5.89 -5.32 -15.47
N ASP A 105 5.51 -5.44 -16.73
CA ASP A 105 6.45 -5.19 -17.83
C ASP A 105 6.73 -3.68 -18.02
N ALA A 106 7.68 -3.35 -18.89
CA ALA A 106 8.09 -1.96 -19.13
C ALA A 106 6.93 -1.08 -19.63
N ALA A 107 6.06 -1.62 -20.49
CA ALA A 107 4.91 -0.90 -21.03
C ALA A 107 3.85 -0.62 -19.94
N GLN A 108 3.59 -1.60 -19.09
CA GLN A 108 2.68 -1.47 -17.95
C GLN A 108 3.20 -0.47 -16.92
N LYS A 109 4.50 -0.48 -16.62
CA LYS A 109 5.13 0.51 -15.72
C LYS A 109 5.02 1.93 -16.29
N GLN A 110 5.33 2.10 -17.57
CA GLN A 110 5.20 3.40 -18.21
C GLN A 110 3.75 3.88 -18.22
N ALA A 111 2.78 3.02 -18.58
CA ALA A 111 1.36 3.37 -18.56
C ALA A 111 0.86 3.73 -17.15
N MET A 112 1.34 3.05 -16.12
CA MET A 112 1.05 3.38 -14.71
C MET A 112 1.55 4.78 -14.35
N LEU A 113 2.79 5.13 -14.70
CA LEU A 113 3.38 6.44 -14.44
C LEU A 113 2.68 7.56 -15.23
N ASP A 114 2.35 7.32 -16.49
CA ASP A 114 1.63 8.27 -17.33
C ASP A 114 0.21 8.55 -16.81
N ALA A 115 -0.44 7.53 -16.24
CA ALA A 115 -1.75 7.67 -15.60
C ALA A 115 -1.67 8.47 -14.28
N ALA A 116 -0.60 8.33 -13.52
CA ALA A 116 -0.40 9.01 -12.23
C ALA A 116 -0.02 10.50 -12.39
N ARG A 117 0.78 10.81 -13.42
CA ARG A 117 1.42 12.12 -13.63
C ARG A 117 0.44 13.31 -13.65
N PRO A 118 -0.70 13.28 -14.38
CA PRO A 118 -1.60 14.43 -14.44
C PRO A 118 -2.21 14.83 -13.08
N ALA A 119 -2.44 13.87 -12.21
CA ALA A 119 -2.98 14.08 -10.86
C ALA A 119 -1.89 14.21 -9.80
N LEU A 120 -0.62 14.08 -10.20
CA LEU A 120 0.53 14.05 -9.30
C LEU A 120 0.42 12.98 -8.20
N LEU A 121 -0.26 11.86 -8.51
CA LEU A 121 -0.41 10.73 -7.62
C LEU A 121 0.97 10.09 -7.41
N ARG A 122 1.40 9.99 -6.15
CA ARG A 122 2.69 9.38 -5.79
C ARG A 122 2.59 7.87 -5.77
N ILE A 123 3.62 7.20 -6.26
CA ILE A 123 3.66 5.73 -6.31
C ILE A 123 4.89 5.22 -5.58
N LEU A 124 4.65 4.42 -4.53
CA LEU A 124 5.66 3.59 -3.88
C LEU A 124 5.61 2.18 -4.49
N GLY A 125 6.72 1.68 -4.98
CA GLY A 125 6.83 0.42 -5.73
C GLY A 125 7.02 0.63 -7.22
N PRO A 126 6.59 -0.30 -8.07
CA PRO A 126 5.95 -1.60 -7.81
C PRO A 126 6.91 -2.64 -7.23
N ASN A 127 6.39 -3.85 -6.96
CA ASN A 127 7.20 -5.00 -6.53
C ASN A 127 7.93 -4.76 -5.19
N GLY A 128 7.32 -4.04 -4.25
CA GLY A 128 7.81 -3.84 -2.88
C GLY A 128 7.05 -4.66 -1.86
N LEU A 129 7.57 -4.80 -0.65
CA LEU A 129 6.86 -5.38 0.51
C LEU A 129 5.73 -4.45 0.97
N GLY A 130 5.91 -3.15 0.82
CA GLY A 130 4.98 -2.11 1.27
C GLY A 130 5.59 -1.14 2.25
N LEU A 131 4.72 -0.52 3.05
CA LEU A 131 5.03 0.57 3.96
C LEU A 131 4.46 0.27 5.35
N LEU A 132 5.29 0.44 6.40
CA LEU A 132 4.89 0.42 7.78
C LEU A 132 5.25 1.75 8.44
N VAL A 133 4.28 2.37 9.11
CA VAL A 133 4.46 3.59 9.89
C VAL A 133 3.85 3.37 11.28
N PRO A 134 4.62 2.82 12.23
CA PRO A 134 4.09 2.35 13.51
C PRO A 134 3.41 3.43 14.35
N HIS A 135 3.90 4.67 14.31
CA HIS A 135 3.30 5.80 15.04
C HIS A 135 1.90 6.17 14.52
N ALA A 136 1.64 5.98 13.20
CA ALA A 136 0.32 6.15 12.59
C ALA A 136 -0.54 4.88 12.69
N GLY A 137 -0.01 3.79 13.25
CA GLY A 137 -0.66 2.49 13.26
C GLY A 137 -0.81 1.87 11.86
N LEU A 138 -0.12 2.41 10.85
CA LEU A 138 -0.25 2.03 9.46
C LEU A 138 0.65 0.84 9.13
N ASN A 139 0.06 -0.29 8.75
CA ASN A 139 0.77 -1.43 8.16
C ASN A 139 0.22 -1.73 6.75
N ALA A 140 0.58 -0.89 5.79
CA ALA A 140 0.23 -1.03 4.38
C ALA A 140 1.23 -1.95 3.65
N SER A 141 1.47 -3.14 4.22
CA SER A 141 2.42 -4.13 3.72
C SER A 141 1.88 -5.55 3.83
N PHE A 142 2.54 -6.50 3.15
CA PHE A 142 2.30 -7.93 3.39
C PHE A 142 3.34 -8.57 4.31
N ALA A 143 3.96 -7.78 5.18
CA ALA A 143 4.81 -8.30 6.25
C ALA A 143 4.01 -9.24 7.16
N HIS A 144 4.68 -10.27 7.70
CA HIS A 144 4.07 -11.28 8.58
C HIS A 144 3.92 -10.80 10.02
N ILE A 145 4.66 -9.76 10.41
CA ILE A 145 4.62 -9.10 11.72
C ILE A 145 4.51 -7.59 11.55
N ASP A 146 4.09 -6.93 12.62
CA ASP A 146 4.08 -5.47 12.68
C ASP A 146 5.40 -4.93 13.25
N ALA A 147 5.69 -3.65 13.01
CA ALA A 147 6.84 -2.96 13.54
C ALA A 147 6.48 -2.27 14.87
N GLN A 148 7.42 -2.24 15.82
CA GLN A 148 7.28 -1.44 17.04
C GLN A 148 7.57 0.04 16.76
N PRO A 149 6.86 0.99 17.38
CA PRO A 149 7.19 2.42 17.30
C PRO A 149 8.59 2.72 17.84
N GLY A 150 9.33 3.59 17.14
CA GLY A 150 10.67 4.03 17.51
C GLY A 150 11.20 5.09 16.54
N GLU A 151 12.49 5.39 16.64
CA GLU A 151 13.11 6.53 15.97
C GLU A 151 13.78 6.19 14.61
N LEU A 152 14.03 4.90 14.34
CA LEU A 152 14.77 4.50 13.15
C LEU A 152 13.87 4.51 11.90
N ALA A 153 14.37 5.06 10.80
CA ALA A 153 13.78 4.87 9.48
C ALA A 153 14.60 3.83 8.70
N PHE A 154 13.93 2.86 8.09
CA PHE A 154 14.57 1.86 7.25
C PHE A 154 13.93 1.80 5.87
N ILE A 155 14.71 2.12 4.84
CA ILE A 155 14.25 2.13 3.46
C ILE A 155 15.12 1.17 2.64
N SER A 156 14.51 0.28 1.88
CA SER A 156 15.20 -0.69 1.04
C SER A 156 14.43 -1.00 -0.24
N GLN A 157 15.15 -1.29 -1.32
CA GLN A 157 14.55 -1.88 -2.52
C GLN A 157 14.06 -3.32 -2.27
N SER A 158 14.77 -4.05 -1.41
CA SER A 158 14.52 -5.46 -1.14
C SER A 158 13.47 -5.66 -0.06
N GLY A 159 12.29 -6.19 -0.42
CA GLY A 159 11.28 -6.61 0.55
C GLY A 159 11.77 -7.70 1.52
N ALA A 160 12.62 -8.63 1.04
CA ALA A 160 13.21 -9.67 1.88
C ALA A 160 14.13 -9.06 2.96
N LEU A 161 14.90 -8.03 2.62
CA LEU A 161 15.74 -7.34 3.59
C LEU A 161 14.90 -6.58 4.62
N VAL A 162 13.79 -5.95 4.22
CA VAL A 162 12.85 -5.31 5.16
C VAL A 162 12.26 -6.35 6.11
N THR A 163 11.87 -7.52 5.61
CA THR A 163 11.35 -8.62 6.45
C THR A 163 12.39 -9.11 7.46
N ALA A 164 13.63 -9.36 7.02
CA ALA A 164 14.72 -9.80 7.90
C ALA A 164 15.07 -8.73 8.96
N MET A 165 15.00 -7.45 8.59
CA MET A 165 15.21 -6.34 9.53
C MET A 165 14.09 -6.27 10.57
N LEU A 166 12.83 -6.51 10.18
CA LEU A 166 11.70 -6.59 11.11
C LEU A 166 11.90 -7.70 12.14
N ASP A 167 12.25 -8.91 11.69
CA ASP A 167 12.47 -10.06 12.58
C ASP A 167 13.62 -9.80 13.57
N TRP A 168 14.73 -9.28 13.06
CA TRP A 168 15.88 -8.97 13.90
C TRP A 168 15.56 -7.87 14.92
N ALA A 169 14.93 -6.78 14.47
CA ALA A 169 14.59 -5.65 15.32
C ALA A 169 13.59 -6.02 16.41
N GLN A 170 12.60 -6.86 16.09
CA GLN A 170 11.65 -7.37 17.08
C GLN A 170 12.37 -8.15 18.20
N ALA A 171 13.32 -9.02 17.81
CA ALA A 171 14.10 -9.79 18.78
C ALA A 171 15.00 -8.91 19.67
N GLN A 172 15.40 -7.72 19.18
CA GLN A 172 16.24 -6.78 19.92
C GLN A 172 15.44 -5.66 20.63
N GLY A 173 14.11 -5.62 20.50
CA GLY A 173 13.29 -4.55 21.06
C GLY A 173 13.51 -3.19 20.37
N ILE A 174 13.94 -3.19 19.10
CA ILE A 174 14.21 -1.99 18.32
C ILE A 174 12.94 -1.58 17.56
N GLY A 175 12.54 -0.31 17.71
CA GLY A 175 11.38 0.27 17.04
C GLY A 175 11.76 1.18 15.87
N PHE A 176 10.76 1.46 15.01
CA PHE A 176 10.91 2.26 13.81
C PHE A 176 9.92 3.42 13.77
N SER A 177 10.36 4.52 13.16
CA SER A 177 9.47 5.59 12.70
C SER A 177 8.80 5.19 11.38
N CYS A 178 9.56 4.50 10.51
CA CYS A 178 9.08 4.04 9.21
C CYS A 178 9.93 2.86 8.70
N LEU A 179 9.28 1.88 8.03
CA LEU A 179 9.94 0.92 7.17
C LEU A 179 9.27 0.96 5.80
N ALA A 180 10.05 1.18 4.75
CA ALA A 180 9.55 1.24 3.38
C ALA A 180 10.33 0.29 2.45
N SER A 181 9.60 -0.52 1.70
CA SER A 181 10.17 -1.26 0.58
C SER A 181 9.80 -0.56 -0.71
N ILE A 182 10.78 0.13 -1.32
CA ILE A 182 10.56 0.91 -2.54
C ILE A 182 10.51 0.06 -3.81
N GLY A 183 10.84 -1.24 -3.72
CA GLY A 183 10.75 -2.19 -4.83
C GLY A 183 11.54 -1.71 -6.06
N GLU A 184 10.84 -1.58 -7.19
CA GLU A 184 11.44 -1.11 -8.45
C GLU A 184 11.52 0.42 -8.57
N HIS A 185 11.22 1.17 -7.50
CA HIS A 185 11.36 2.63 -7.35
C HIS A 185 10.95 3.44 -8.59
N ALA A 186 9.72 3.22 -9.07
CA ALA A 186 9.27 3.82 -10.33
C ALA A 186 8.99 5.33 -10.25
N ASP A 187 8.59 5.86 -9.07
CA ASP A 187 8.28 7.28 -8.83
C ASP A 187 8.91 7.79 -7.53
N VAL A 188 8.69 7.11 -6.40
CA VAL A 188 9.38 7.39 -5.13
C VAL A 188 10.68 6.61 -5.12
N ASP A 189 11.81 7.32 -5.11
CA ASP A 189 13.18 6.83 -5.18
C ASP A 189 14.06 7.38 -4.02
#